data_fab2c73bfdb71d3fe03346b9b5a9b07a
#
_entry.id   fab2c73bfdb71d3fe03346b9b5a9b07a
#
_cell.length_a   1.000
_cell.length_b   1.000
_cell.length_c   1.000
_cell.angle_alpha   90.00
_cell.angle_beta   90.00
_cell.angle_gamma   90.00
#
_symmetry.space_group_name_H-M   'P 1'
#
loop_
_entity.id
_entity.type
_entity.pdbx_description
1 polymer ?
#
loop_
_entity_poly.entity_id
_entity_poly.type
_entity_poly.pdbx_seq_one_letter_code
_entity_poly.pdbx_strand_id
1 'polypeptide(L)'
;NYAVHQLEMIVCAMGSKAKRVMLAGGNAGRQLIIDYGKGRYASMTQMPSLDFQCYVAWSDERGETLTPVDYFPNFIGEMLRFFAGGAPVAPREETLAVMALMEAAAAAQRRPGEWVKVPSAE
;
A
#
# COMPACT_ATOMS: atom_id res chain seq x y z
N ASN A 1 13.03 0.86 -6.34
CA ASN A 1 12.08 1.53 -5.46
C ASN A 1 11.13 0.50 -4.86
N TYR A 2 11.24 0.25 -3.55
CA TYR A 2 10.43 -0.75 -2.84
C TYR A 2 9.06 -0.22 -2.35
N ALA A 3 8.67 1.00 -2.74
CA ALA A 3 7.39 1.60 -2.36
C ALA A 3 6.18 0.77 -2.80
N VAL A 4 6.30 0.06 -3.91
CA VAL A 4 5.25 -0.82 -4.43
C VAL A 4 4.83 -1.87 -3.39
N HIS A 5 5.78 -2.51 -2.71
CA HIS A 5 5.46 -3.55 -1.73
C HIS A 5 4.75 -3.00 -0.49
N GLN A 6 5.08 -1.78 -0.06
CA GLN A 6 4.35 -1.13 1.03
C GLN A 6 2.91 -0.79 0.60
N LEU A 7 2.71 -0.33 -0.63
CA LEU A 7 1.38 -0.06 -1.17
C LEU A 7 0.57 -1.35 -1.36
N GLU A 8 1.19 -2.45 -1.76
CA GLU A 8 0.55 -3.78 -1.83
C GLU A 8 0.03 -4.19 -0.44
N MET A 9 0.83 -4.04 0.62
CA MET A 9 0.40 -4.31 2.00
C MET A 9 -0.78 -3.44 2.41
N ILE A 10 -0.76 -2.15 2.05
CA ILE A 10 -1.85 -1.22 2.35
C ILE A 10 -3.12 -1.60 1.58
N VAL A 11 -3.04 -1.89 0.30
CA VAL A 11 -4.20 -2.28 -0.51
C VAL A 11 -4.78 -3.62 -0.02
N CYS A 12 -3.94 -4.57 0.35
CA CYS A 12 -4.38 -5.84 0.94
C CYS A 12 -5.18 -5.61 2.24
N ALA A 13 -4.71 -4.71 3.12
CA ALA A 13 -5.37 -4.43 4.40
C ALA A 13 -6.60 -3.51 4.28
N MET A 14 -6.56 -2.52 3.39
CA MET A 14 -7.52 -1.41 3.32
C MET A 14 -8.49 -1.52 2.14
N GLY A 15 -8.15 -2.33 1.13
CA GLY A 15 -8.90 -2.48 -0.12
C GLY A 15 -8.44 -1.54 -1.23
N SER A 16 -9.09 -1.66 -2.38
CA SER A 16 -8.69 -1.01 -3.64
C SER A 16 -9.25 0.41 -3.84
N LYS A 17 -10.04 0.96 -2.90
CA LYS A 17 -10.83 2.18 -3.12
C LYS A 17 -10.27 3.41 -2.37
N ALA A 18 -8.96 3.63 -2.44
CA ALA A 18 -8.35 4.87 -1.98
C ALA A 18 -8.89 6.08 -2.75
N LYS A 19 -9.12 7.19 -2.08
CA LYS A 19 -9.71 8.40 -2.67
C LYS A 19 -8.67 9.44 -3.05
N ARG A 20 -7.74 9.70 -2.15
CA ARG A 20 -6.71 10.74 -2.33
C ARG A 20 -5.50 10.44 -1.46
N VAL A 21 -4.38 11.02 -1.85
CA VAL A 21 -3.11 10.91 -1.12
C VAL A 21 -2.53 12.28 -0.85
N MET A 22 -1.70 12.39 0.17
CA MET A 22 -0.93 13.59 0.47
C MET A 22 0.46 13.18 0.94
N LEU A 23 1.50 13.85 0.45
CA LEU A 23 2.83 13.70 1.00
C LEU A 23 3.04 14.75 2.09
N ALA A 24 3.19 14.29 3.33
CA ALA A 24 3.47 15.13 4.50
C ALA A 24 4.94 14.98 4.93
N GLY A 25 5.44 15.98 5.64
CA GLY A 25 6.79 15.99 6.21
C GLY A 25 7.85 16.58 5.28
N GLY A 26 9.05 16.70 5.82
CA GLY A 26 10.21 17.28 5.14
C GLY A 26 11.25 16.21 4.77
N ASN A 27 12.50 16.66 4.54
CA ASN A 27 13.59 15.79 4.10
C ASN A 27 13.97 14.68 5.08
N ALA A 28 13.69 14.86 6.38
CA ALA A 28 14.04 13.89 7.42
C ALA A 28 12.96 12.83 7.74
N GLY A 29 11.80 12.92 7.11
CA GLY A 29 10.70 11.97 7.35
C GLY A 29 9.50 12.29 6.47
N ARG A 30 9.50 11.76 5.27
CA ARG A 30 8.35 11.89 4.37
C ARG A 30 7.38 10.76 4.63
N GLN A 31 6.11 11.14 4.78
CA GLN A 31 5.02 10.21 5.02
C GLN A 31 3.97 10.38 3.92
N LEU A 32 3.64 9.30 3.22
CA LEU A 32 2.49 9.28 2.34
C LEU A 32 1.25 8.95 3.16
N ILE A 33 0.29 9.87 3.19
CA ILE A 33 -1.01 9.68 3.84
C ILE A 33 -2.02 9.35 2.76
N ILE A 34 -2.80 8.29 2.98
CA ILE A 34 -3.80 7.78 2.04
C ILE A 34 -5.16 7.81 2.71
N ASP A 35 -6.09 8.57 2.12
CA ASP A 35 -7.46 8.70 2.59
C ASP A 35 -8.39 7.74 1.83
N TYR A 36 -9.00 6.81 2.55
CA TYR A 36 -10.01 5.89 2.05
C TYR A 36 -11.46 6.38 2.28
N GLY A 37 -11.59 7.54 2.96
CA GLY A 37 -12.88 8.09 3.35
C GLY A 37 -13.48 7.44 4.60
N LYS A 38 -14.51 8.05 5.12
CA LYS A 38 -15.21 7.60 6.34
C LYS A 38 -14.31 7.44 7.56
N GLY A 39 -13.29 8.29 7.70
CA GLY A 39 -12.31 8.22 8.78
C GLY A 39 -11.28 7.11 8.65
N ARG A 40 -11.20 6.41 7.52
CA ARG A 40 -10.22 5.36 7.28
C ARG A 40 -9.00 5.94 6.57
N TYR A 41 -7.86 5.82 7.21
CA TYR A 41 -6.59 6.32 6.70
C TYR A 41 -5.52 5.23 6.74
N ALA A 42 -4.60 5.29 5.80
CA ALA A 42 -3.34 4.57 5.86
C ALA A 42 -2.19 5.56 5.75
N SER A 43 -1.04 5.21 6.29
CA SER A 43 0.18 5.96 6.09
C SER A 43 1.36 5.04 5.82
N MET A 44 2.31 5.54 5.05
CA MET A 44 3.50 4.82 4.66
C MET A 44 4.71 5.72 4.84
N THR A 45 5.74 5.18 5.49
CA THR A 45 7.05 5.84 5.64
C THR A 45 8.12 4.92 5.07
N GLN A 46 8.97 5.44 4.20
CA GLN A 46 10.13 4.72 3.70
C GLN A 46 11.37 5.12 4.51
N MET A 47 11.98 4.14 5.15
CA MET A 47 13.24 4.31 5.89
C MET A 47 14.22 3.23 5.41
N PRO A 48 15.39 3.62 4.85
CA PRO A 48 16.33 2.67 4.25
C PRO A 48 16.88 1.60 5.21
N SER A 49 16.81 1.87 6.51
CA SER A 49 17.36 1.00 7.57
C SER A 49 16.31 0.10 8.26
N LEU A 50 15.07 0.13 7.82
CA LEU A 50 14.00 -0.67 8.42
C LEU A 50 13.49 -1.73 7.45
N ASP A 51 13.26 -2.92 7.98
CA ASP A 51 12.54 -3.98 7.28
C ASP A 51 11.06 -3.63 7.09
N PHE A 52 10.38 -4.36 6.21
CA PHE A 52 8.96 -4.20 6.01
C PHE A 52 8.19 -4.56 7.29
N GLN A 53 7.37 -3.61 7.74
CA GLN A 53 6.45 -3.78 8.85
C GLN A 53 5.11 -3.14 8.49
N CYS A 54 4.03 -3.73 8.97
CA CYS A 54 2.69 -3.22 8.83
C CYS A 54 1.98 -3.25 10.18
N TYR A 55 1.39 -2.14 10.57
CA TYR A 55 0.48 -2.07 11.71
C TYR A 55 -0.94 -1.83 11.20
N VAL A 56 -1.87 -2.65 11.62
CA VAL A 56 -3.29 -2.52 11.27
C VAL A 56 -4.09 -2.29 12.54
N ALA A 57 -4.92 -1.25 12.54
CA ALA A 57 -5.85 -0.96 13.61
C ALA A 57 -7.29 -1.05 13.09
N TRP A 58 -8.14 -1.69 13.87
CA TRP A 58 -9.58 -1.83 13.60
C TRP A 58 -10.40 -0.87 14.45
N SER A 59 -11.62 -0.60 14.02
CA SER A 59 -12.56 0.30 14.72
C SER A 59 -13.02 -0.18 16.09
N ASP A 60 -12.78 -1.45 16.41
CA ASP A 60 -13.07 -2.07 17.72
C ASP A 60 -11.86 -2.03 18.69
N GLU A 61 -10.94 -1.11 18.45
CA GLU A 61 -9.73 -0.88 19.26
C GLU A 61 -8.69 -2.01 19.21
N ARG A 62 -8.89 -3.04 18.38
CA ARG A 62 -7.84 -4.04 18.13
C ARG A 62 -6.75 -3.46 17.24
N GLY A 63 -5.52 -3.88 17.50
CA GLY A 63 -4.37 -3.57 16.67
C GLY A 63 -3.45 -4.76 16.54
N GLU A 64 -2.80 -4.90 15.39
CA GLU A 64 -1.88 -5.97 15.12
C GLU A 64 -0.68 -5.45 14.31
N THR A 65 0.52 -5.86 14.69
CA THR A 65 1.74 -5.62 13.94
C THR A 65 2.09 -6.87 13.15
N LEU A 66 2.25 -6.70 11.84
CA LEU A 66 2.62 -7.75 10.91
C LEU A 66 4.02 -7.49 10.39
N THR A 67 4.91 -8.45 10.53
CA THR A 67 6.23 -8.44 9.91
C THR A 67 6.26 -9.53 8.86
N PRO A 68 6.34 -9.19 7.56
CA PRO A 68 6.43 -10.20 6.52
C PRO A 68 7.69 -11.03 6.68
N VAL A 69 7.52 -12.34 6.68
CA VAL A 69 8.60 -13.34 6.74
C VAL A 69 8.41 -14.38 5.63
N ASP A 70 9.48 -15.07 5.27
CA ASP A 70 9.43 -16.16 4.29
C ASP A 70 8.76 -15.81 2.95
N TYR A 71 8.89 -14.53 2.53
CA TYR A 71 8.19 -14.07 1.32
C TYR A 71 8.69 -14.74 0.04
N PHE A 72 9.96 -15.11 -0.09
CA PHE A 72 10.46 -15.82 -1.26
C PHE A 72 9.91 -17.24 -1.38
N PRO A 73 10.00 -18.11 -0.35
CA PRO A 73 9.38 -19.42 -0.41
C PRO A 73 7.86 -19.36 -0.68
N ASN A 74 7.16 -18.46 -0.01
CA ASN A 74 5.72 -18.28 -0.20
C ASN A 74 5.38 -17.76 -1.61
N PHE A 75 6.13 -16.78 -2.13
CA PHE A 75 5.97 -16.27 -3.50
C PHE A 75 6.17 -17.38 -4.54
N ILE A 76 7.24 -18.18 -4.41
CA ILE A 76 7.53 -19.28 -5.33
C ILE A 76 6.41 -20.33 -5.25
N GLY A 77 5.95 -20.68 -4.05
CA GLY A 77 4.84 -21.62 -3.86
C GLY A 77 3.57 -21.16 -4.56
N GLU A 78 3.19 -19.88 -4.41
CA GLU A 78 2.02 -19.32 -5.08
C GLU A 78 2.18 -19.21 -6.60
N MET A 79 3.37 -18.90 -7.07
CA MET A 79 3.68 -18.87 -8.51
C MET A 79 3.52 -20.27 -9.12
N LEU A 80 4.03 -21.30 -8.47
CA LEU A 80 3.90 -22.69 -8.93
C LEU A 80 2.43 -23.13 -8.90
N ARG A 81 1.68 -22.76 -7.88
CA ARG A 81 0.24 -23.03 -7.80
C ARG A 81 -0.52 -22.36 -8.96
N PHE A 82 -0.20 -21.10 -9.28
CA PHE A 82 -0.79 -20.38 -10.41
C PHE A 82 -0.51 -21.07 -11.74
N PHE A 83 0.75 -21.45 -12.00
CA PHE A 83 1.12 -22.16 -13.23
C PHE A 83 0.51 -23.57 -13.32
N ALA A 84 0.17 -24.17 -12.19
CA ALA A 84 -0.60 -25.43 -12.16
C ALA A 84 -2.12 -25.25 -12.39
N GLY A 85 -2.57 -24.04 -12.77
CA GLY A 85 -3.96 -23.72 -13.07
C GLY A 85 -4.75 -23.12 -11.91
N GLY A 86 -4.09 -22.70 -10.84
CA GLY A 86 -4.71 -21.98 -9.72
C GLY A 86 -5.08 -20.54 -10.08
N ALA A 87 -5.98 -19.94 -9.31
CA ALA A 87 -6.33 -18.53 -9.47
C ALA A 87 -5.15 -17.62 -9.02
N PRO A 88 -5.03 -16.40 -9.59
CA PRO A 88 -4.09 -15.41 -9.09
C PRO A 88 -4.33 -15.08 -7.62
N VAL A 89 -3.26 -14.91 -6.84
CA VAL A 89 -3.35 -14.51 -5.42
C VAL A 89 -3.84 -13.08 -5.28
N ALA A 90 -3.33 -12.18 -6.13
CA ALA A 90 -3.75 -10.79 -6.15
C ALA A 90 -4.83 -10.58 -7.22
N PRO A 91 -6.04 -10.16 -6.85
CA PRO A 91 -7.06 -9.77 -7.80
C PRO A 91 -6.59 -8.61 -8.67
N ARG A 92 -7.09 -8.56 -9.92
CA ARG A 92 -6.71 -7.50 -10.87
C ARG A 92 -6.98 -6.10 -10.32
N GLU A 93 -8.07 -5.89 -9.62
CA GLU A 93 -8.45 -4.61 -9.03
C GLU A 93 -7.45 -4.14 -7.96
N GLU A 94 -6.83 -5.04 -7.21
CA GLU A 94 -5.77 -4.68 -6.25
C GLU A 94 -4.50 -4.22 -6.96
N THR A 95 -4.10 -4.92 -8.01
CA THR A 95 -2.95 -4.51 -8.83
C THR A 95 -3.15 -3.14 -9.45
N LEU A 96 -4.33 -2.88 -10.01
CA LEU A 96 -4.68 -1.57 -10.58
C LEU A 96 -4.71 -0.47 -9.51
N ALA A 97 -5.22 -0.78 -8.31
CA ALA A 97 -5.23 0.17 -7.20
C ALA A 97 -3.82 0.55 -6.73
N VAL A 98 -2.89 -0.42 -6.66
CA VAL A 98 -1.48 -0.16 -6.35
C VAL A 98 -0.87 0.77 -7.39
N MET A 99 -1.11 0.53 -8.69
CA MET A 99 -0.60 1.39 -9.77
C MET A 99 -1.18 2.82 -9.70
N ALA A 100 -2.48 2.95 -9.44
CA ALA A 100 -3.14 4.25 -9.25
C ALA A 100 -2.58 5.01 -8.04
N LEU A 101 -2.30 4.31 -6.94
CA LEU A 101 -1.65 4.90 -5.76
C LEU A 101 -0.21 5.35 -6.07
N MET A 102 0.56 4.58 -6.82
CA MET A 102 1.90 4.97 -7.24
C MET A 102 1.88 6.23 -8.10
N GLU A 103 0.95 6.34 -9.05
CA GLU A 103 0.78 7.53 -9.88
C GLU A 103 0.40 8.75 -9.02
N ALA A 104 -0.57 8.62 -8.14
CA ALA A 104 -0.98 9.68 -7.24
C ALA A 104 0.14 10.10 -6.28
N ALA A 105 0.92 9.15 -5.75
CA ALA A 105 2.08 9.43 -4.90
C ALA A 105 3.17 10.20 -5.65
N ALA A 106 3.45 9.84 -6.90
CA ALA A 106 4.38 10.58 -7.76
C ALA A 106 3.91 12.02 -8.02
N ALA A 107 2.60 12.23 -8.19
CA ALA A 107 2.02 13.57 -8.31
C ALA A 107 2.11 14.35 -6.99
N ALA A 108 1.88 13.71 -5.84
CA ALA A 108 1.99 14.32 -4.52
C ALA A 108 3.43 14.75 -4.18
N GLN A 109 4.44 14.08 -4.70
CA GLN A 109 5.83 14.50 -4.55
C GLN A 109 6.13 15.88 -5.15
N ARG A 110 5.41 16.26 -6.20
CA ARG A 110 5.53 17.57 -6.84
C ARG A 110 4.76 18.67 -6.12
N ARG A 111 3.85 18.29 -5.23
CA ARG A 111 2.97 19.21 -4.46
C ARG A 111 2.86 18.75 -3.00
N PRO A 112 3.98 18.78 -2.23
CA PRO A 112 3.95 18.36 -0.83
C PRO A 112 2.93 19.18 -0.02
N GLY A 113 2.20 18.51 0.87
CA GLY A 113 1.17 19.13 1.70
C GLY A 113 -0.19 19.30 1.02
N GLU A 114 -0.31 18.97 -0.27
CA GLU A 114 -1.58 19.02 -0.99
C GLU A 114 -2.20 17.63 -1.19
N TRP A 115 -3.52 17.56 -1.12
CA TRP A 115 -4.26 16.36 -1.47
C TRP A 115 -4.30 16.15 -2.98
N VAL A 116 -3.90 14.99 -3.42
CA VAL A 116 -3.96 14.54 -4.82
C VAL A 116 -4.98 13.41 -4.92
N LYS A 117 -5.93 13.55 -5.84
CA LYS A 117 -6.93 12.51 -6.09
C LYS A 117 -6.26 11.26 -6.68
N VAL A 118 -6.65 10.09 -6.19
CA VAL A 118 -6.24 8.81 -6.78
C VAL A 118 -7.08 8.58 -8.04
N PRO A 119 -6.47 8.27 -9.20
CA PRO A 119 -7.19 7.93 -10.41
C PRO A 119 -8.12 6.74 -10.17
N SER A 120 -9.29 6.76 -10.80
CA SER A 120 -10.15 5.57 -10.81
C SER A 120 -9.47 4.48 -11.64
N ALA A 121 -9.30 3.30 -11.07
CA ALA A 121 -8.91 2.12 -11.84
C ALA A 121 -10.16 1.64 -12.61
N GLU A 122 -10.30 2.09 -13.86
CA GLU A 122 -11.30 1.58 -14.80
C GLU A 122 -10.78 0.36 -15.56
#